data_d29565775da7cd7a1b48fdff4f309170
#
_entry.id   d29565775da7cd7a1b48fdff4f309170
#
_cell.length_a   1.000
_cell.length_b   1.000
_cell.length_c   1.000
_cell.angle_alpha   90.00
_cell.angle_beta   90.00
_cell.angle_gamma   90.00
#
_symmetry.space_group_name_H-M   'P 1'
#
loop_
_entity.id
_entity.type
_entity.pdbx_description
1 polymer ?
#
loop_
_entity_poly.entity_id
_entity_poly.type
_entity_poly.pdbx_seq_one_letter_code
_entity_poly.pdbx_strand_id
1 'polypeptide(L)'
;TAANWALMSDGQEWKGDWNVNTTYKPNDVVKYGGYIYICNTGHTSNTDVNVGLEGDLAKWDLFIEGFDYKSDWAISTRYKVNDLVRYGATVYLCVTEHTSAATTGDGLELDIAKWEVFAKGFNWLNAWTINTRYKPNDTVRYGGQLYVCITGHTSAATDALGLENDQAKWQYLHKGIEYLGAW
;
A
#
# COMPACT_ATOMS: atom_id res chain seq x y z
N THR A 1 43.78 1.68 19.44
CA THR A 1 43.92 3.09 19.15
C THR A 1 44.04 3.27 17.63
N ALA A 2 43.26 4.19 17.03
CA ALA A 2 43.12 4.35 15.57
C ALA A 2 44.46 4.68 14.84
N ALA A 3 45.48 5.14 15.58
CA ALA A 3 46.78 5.52 15.01
C ALA A 3 47.60 4.37 14.40
N ASN A 4 47.23 3.10 14.67
CA ASN A 4 47.98 1.92 14.20
C ASN A 4 47.33 1.24 12.98
N TRP A 5 46.27 1.82 12.44
CA TRP A 5 45.56 1.24 11.33
C TRP A 5 45.38 2.27 10.19
N ALA A 6 45.74 1.87 9.01
CA ALA A 6 45.41 2.63 7.79
C ALA A 6 44.26 1.95 7.06
N LEU A 7 43.26 2.75 6.63
CA LEU A 7 42.19 2.25 5.79
C LEU A 7 42.79 1.83 4.43
N MET A 8 42.56 0.58 4.04
CA MET A 8 43.10 0.03 2.79
C MET A 8 42.12 0.26 1.63
N SER A 9 40.83 0.21 1.87
CA SER A 9 39.77 0.56 0.92
C SER A 9 38.48 0.84 1.65
N ASP A 10 37.64 1.72 1.05
CA ASP A 10 36.27 1.91 1.49
C ASP A 10 35.41 0.76 0.94
N GLY A 11 34.92 -0.08 1.82
CA GLY A 11 33.99 -1.17 1.49
C GLY A 11 32.58 -0.82 1.95
N GLN A 12 31.60 -1.40 1.28
CA GLN A 12 30.20 -1.35 1.70
C GLN A 12 29.81 -2.69 2.33
N GLU A 13 29.05 -2.66 3.42
CA GLU A 13 28.55 -3.87 4.08
C GLU A 13 27.02 -3.89 4.02
N TRP A 14 26.44 -4.90 3.35
CA TRP A 14 25.02 -5.12 3.32
C TRP A 14 24.52 -5.67 4.66
N LYS A 15 23.62 -4.94 5.34
CA LYS A 15 23.04 -5.29 6.64
C LYS A 15 21.61 -5.84 6.57
N GLY A 16 21.04 -5.96 5.38
CA GLY A 16 19.64 -6.34 5.21
C GLY A 16 18.67 -5.21 5.51
N ASP A 17 17.52 -5.53 6.10
CA ASP A 17 16.53 -4.52 6.49
C ASP A 17 17.06 -3.68 7.68
N TRP A 18 16.75 -2.38 7.64
CA TRP A 18 17.01 -1.50 8.78
C TRP A 18 16.22 -1.94 10.01
N ASN A 19 16.86 -1.92 11.16
CA ASN A 19 16.26 -2.29 12.43
C ASN A 19 16.48 -1.22 13.49
N VAL A 20 15.53 -1.12 14.44
CA VAL A 20 15.65 -0.26 15.62
C VAL A 20 16.78 -0.76 16.54
N ASN A 21 17.32 0.14 17.35
CA ASN A 21 18.29 -0.15 18.39
C ASN A 21 19.52 -0.95 17.90
N THR A 22 19.90 -0.72 16.65
CA THR A 22 21.01 -1.41 15.98
C THR A 22 22.14 -0.43 15.69
N THR A 23 23.38 -0.84 15.98
CA THR A 23 24.55 -0.01 15.69
C THR A 23 24.97 -0.17 14.23
N TYR A 24 24.98 0.95 13.51
CA TYR A 24 25.45 1.05 12.13
C TYR A 24 26.73 1.86 12.05
N LYS A 25 27.59 1.47 11.13
CA LYS A 25 28.88 2.11 10.85
C LYS A 25 28.82 2.84 9.53
N PRO A 26 29.71 3.80 9.26
CA PRO A 26 29.84 4.37 7.92
C PRO A 26 30.03 3.28 6.86
N ASN A 27 29.35 3.42 5.73
CA ASN A 27 29.27 2.47 4.62
C ASN A 27 28.46 1.18 4.87
N ASP A 28 27.78 1.04 6.02
CA ASP A 28 26.74 0.02 6.15
C ASP A 28 25.56 0.38 5.24
N VAL A 29 25.05 -0.62 4.50
CA VAL A 29 23.97 -0.45 3.54
C VAL A 29 22.75 -1.24 4.03
N VAL A 30 21.58 -0.57 4.08
CA VAL A 30 20.32 -1.15 4.56
C VAL A 30 19.19 -0.91 3.59
N LYS A 31 18.20 -1.80 3.61
CA LYS A 31 16.89 -1.59 2.97
C LYS A 31 15.92 -0.99 3.98
N TYR A 32 15.20 0.05 3.58
CA TYR A 32 14.10 0.62 4.35
C TYR A 32 12.98 1.07 3.41
N GLY A 33 11.83 0.39 3.48
CA GLY A 33 10.77 0.57 2.49
C GLY A 33 11.24 0.17 1.08
N GLY A 34 10.89 0.95 0.08
CA GLY A 34 11.37 0.79 -1.29
C GLY A 34 12.79 1.29 -1.54
N TYR A 35 13.46 1.84 -0.52
CA TYR A 35 14.76 2.48 -0.67
C TYR A 35 15.91 1.66 -0.09
N ILE A 36 17.10 1.85 -0.67
CA ILE A 36 18.37 1.41 -0.08
C ILE A 36 19.11 2.65 0.39
N TYR A 37 19.57 2.62 1.65
CA TYR A 37 20.33 3.70 2.27
C TYR A 37 21.74 3.24 2.60
N ILE A 38 22.69 4.18 2.58
CA ILE A 38 24.04 3.98 3.05
C ILE A 38 24.28 4.88 4.27
N CYS A 39 24.83 4.29 5.34
CA CYS A 39 25.16 5.03 6.55
C CYS A 39 26.36 5.96 6.27
N ASN A 40 26.18 7.26 6.46
CA ASN A 40 27.26 8.25 6.35
C ASN A 40 27.91 8.57 7.69
N THR A 41 27.18 8.38 8.80
CA THR A 41 27.67 8.67 10.16
C THR A 41 27.33 7.52 11.09
N GLY A 42 28.36 6.91 11.71
CA GLY A 42 28.17 5.79 12.63
C GLY A 42 27.31 6.19 13.84
N HIS A 43 26.28 5.37 14.12
CA HIS A 43 25.33 5.62 15.20
C HIS A 43 24.62 4.34 15.63
N THR A 44 23.87 4.41 16.71
CA THR A 44 22.84 3.43 17.05
C THR A 44 21.49 4.01 16.64
N SER A 45 20.73 3.26 15.83
CA SER A 45 19.42 3.68 15.36
C SER A 45 18.45 3.90 16.52
N ASN A 46 17.42 4.73 16.29
CA ASN A 46 16.42 5.01 17.30
C ASN A 46 15.69 3.74 17.76
N THR A 47 14.99 3.83 18.90
CA THR A 47 14.29 2.70 19.52
C THR A 47 12.83 2.59 19.14
N ASP A 48 12.27 3.63 18.48
CA ASP A 48 10.86 3.70 18.12
C ASP A 48 10.65 3.23 16.68
N VAL A 49 10.05 2.07 16.51
CA VAL A 49 9.69 1.49 15.21
C VAL A 49 8.71 2.36 14.42
N ASN A 50 7.91 3.21 15.10
CA ASN A 50 6.96 4.09 14.43
C ASN A 50 7.61 5.36 13.87
N VAL A 51 8.76 5.73 14.40
CA VAL A 51 9.59 6.81 13.86
C VAL A 51 10.45 6.30 12.71
N GLY A 52 10.97 5.07 12.82
CA GLY A 52 11.73 4.44 11.76
C GLY A 52 13.09 5.08 11.49
N LEU A 53 13.62 4.84 10.27
CA LEU A 53 14.87 5.44 9.79
C LEU A 53 14.77 6.96 9.67
N GLU A 54 13.57 7.47 9.47
CA GLU A 54 13.29 8.91 9.34
C GLU A 54 13.76 9.69 10.57
N GLY A 55 13.75 9.07 11.76
CA GLY A 55 14.28 9.67 12.98
C GLY A 55 15.78 9.94 12.97
N ASP A 56 16.52 9.23 12.14
CA ASP A 56 17.97 9.31 12.01
C ASP A 56 18.41 9.70 10.59
N LEU A 57 17.50 10.24 9.77
CA LEU A 57 17.70 10.45 8.33
C LEU A 57 19.00 11.22 7.99
N ALA A 58 19.39 12.18 8.83
CA ALA A 58 20.63 12.94 8.63
C ALA A 58 21.93 12.08 8.66
N LYS A 59 21.83 10.82 9.11
CA LYS A 59 22.95 9.87 9.19
C LYS A 59 22.99 8.86 8.05
N TRP A 60 22.05 9.03 7.12
CA TRP A 60 21.87 8.15 5.99
C TRP A 60 21.85 8.95 4.69
N ASP A 61 22.48 8.40 3.67
CA ASP A 61 22.36 8.89 2.31
C ASP A 61 21.52 7.90 1.49
N LEU A 62 20.64 8.42 0.65
CA LEU A 62 19.88 7.58 -0.29
C LEU A 62 20.86 6.99 -1.32
N PHE A 63 20.90 5.67 -1.42
CA PHE A 63 21.81 4.94 -2.30
C PHE A 63 21.11 4.45 -3.56
N ILE A 64 19.92 3.84 -3.42
CA ILE A 64 19.11 3.34 -4.55
C ILE A 64 17.64 3.61 -4.25
N GLU A 65 16.90 4.12 -5.24
CA GLU A 65 15.44 4.17 -5.23
C GLU A 65 14.87 2.89 -5.83
N GLY A 66 13.81 2.37 -5.22
CA GLY A 66 13.10 1.19 -5.68
C GLY A 66 11.72 1.11 -5.07
N PHE A 67 11.03 -0.01 -5.29
CA PHE A 67 9.70 -0.29 -4.74
C PHE A 67 9.75 -1.55 -3.88
N ASP A 68 8.91 -1.60 -2.83
CA ASP A 68 8.73 -2.78 -2.00
C ASP A 68 7.28 -3.25 -2.04
N TYR A 69 7.01 -4.36 -2.72
CA TYR A 69 5.65 -4.90 -2.84
C TYR A 69 5.24 -5.65 -1.57
N LYS A 70 4.24 -5.09 -0.86
CA LYS A 70 3.72 -5.59 0.43
C LYS A 70 2.49 -6.49 0.31
N SER A 71 2.11 -6.90 -0.89
CA SER A 71 0.88 -7.66 -1.16
C SER A 71 -0.39 -6.82 -0.96
N ASP A 72 -1.42 -7.37 -0.31
CA ASP A 72 -2.67 -6.67 -0.06
C ASP A 72 -2.51 -5.64 1.07
N TRP A 73 -3.18 -4.51 0.92
CA TRP A 73 -3.29 -3.53 2.00
C TRP A 73 -3.91 -4.15 3.25
N ALA A 74 -3.35 -3.86 4.39
CA ALA A 74 -3.80 -4.34 5.69
C ALA A 74 -4.00 -3.19 6.69
N ILE A 75 -4.89 -3.39 7.66
CA ILE A 75 -5.11 -2.44 8.76
C ILE A 75 -3.93 -2.43 9.73
N SER A 76 -3.78 -1.34 10.49
CA SER A 76 -2.79 -1.18 11.56
C SER A 76 -1.37 -1.57 11.14
N THR A 77 -1.05 -1.37 9.87
CA THR A 77 0.24 -1.73 9.27
C THR A 77 1.03 -0.48 8.96
N ARG A 78 2.32 -0.48 9.35
CA ARG A 78 3.24 0.61 9.01
C ARG A 78 3.67 0.49 7.56
N TYR A 79 3.35 1.50 6.77
CA TYR A 79 3.80 1.64 5.39
C TYR A 79 4.83 2.76 5.27
N LYS A 80 5.82 2.52 4.43
CA LYS A 80 6.94 3.42 4.16
C LYS A 80 6.85 3.97 2.76
N VAL A 81 7.55 5.05 2.49
CA VAL A 81 7.63 5.60 1.13
C VAL A 81 8.13 4.52 0.17
N ASN A 82 7.53 4.46 -1.02
CA ASN A 82 7.75 3.47 -2.08
C ASN A 82 7.32 2.02 -1.74
N ASP A 83 6.57 1.80 -0.65
CA ASP A 83 5.83 0.55 -0.50
C ASP A 83 4.68 0.51 -1.50
N LEU A 84 4.52 -0.62 -2.18
CA LEU A 84 3.41 -0.90 -3.08
C LEU A 84 2.43 -1.87 -2.42
N VAL A 85 1.15 -1.54 -2.45
CA VAL A 85 0.08 -2.41 -1.95
C VAL A 85 -1.01 -2.58 -2.99
N ARG A 86 -1.64 -3.73 -2.98
CA ARG A 86 -2.88 -3.95 -3.73
C ARG A 86 -4.08 -3.68 -2.83
N TYR A 87 -5.01 -2.88 -3.30
CA TYR A 87 -6.31 -2.69 -2.65
C TYR A 87 -7.42 -2.76 -3.70
N GLY A 88 -8.26 -3.80 -3.62
CA GLY A 88 -9.14 -4.16 -4.72
C GLY A 88 -8.36 -4.56 -5.96
N ALA A 89 -8.70 -3.97 -7.10
CA ALA A 89 -8.00 -4.18 -8.37
C ALA A 89 -6.87 -3.18 -8.64
N THR A 90 -6.64 -2.25 -7.72
CA THR A 90 -5.68 -1.15 -7.91
C THR A 90 -4.43 -1.41 -7.08
N VAL A 91 -3.28 -1.14 -7.65
CA VAL A 91 -2.00 -1.07 -6.93
C VAL A 91 -1.74 0.38 -6.58
N TYR A 92 -1.45 0.63 -5.31
CA TYR A 92 -1.13 1.94 -4.77
C TYR A 92 0.31 2.02 -4.32
N LEU A 93 0.89 3.20 -4.50
CA LEU A 93 2.22 3.57 -4.04
C LEU A 93 2.08 4.43 -2.79
N CYS A 94 2.75 4.06 -1.71
CA CYS A 94 2.86 4.91 -0.51
C CYS A 94 3.79 6.09 -0.80
N VAL A 95 3.26 7.32 -0.73
CA VAL A 95 4.03 8.56 -0.94
C VAL A 95 4.33 9.29 0.37
N THR A 96 3.68 8.89 1.46
CA THR A 96 3.95 9.41 2.81
C THR A 96 3.86 8.27 3.80
N GLU A 97 4.92 8.06 4.58
CA GLU A 97 4.96 7.00 5.59
C GLU A 97 3.88 7.21 6.66
N HIS A 98 3.24 6.14 7.03
CA HIS A 98 2.17 6.16 8.03
C HIS A 98 1.84 4.75 8.54
N THR A 99 1.06 4.70 9.60
CA THR A 99 0.35 3.48 9.99
C THR A 99 -1.07 3.57 9.47
N SER A 100 -1.51 2.56 8.72
CA SER A 100 -2.86 2.51 8.16
C SER A 100 -3.94 2.44 9.23
N ALA A 101 -5.16 2.81 8.85
CA ALA A 101 -6.33 2.81 9.72
C ALA A 101 -6.51 1.48 10.48
N ALA A 102 -7.05 1.56 11.70
CA ALA A 102 -7.27 0.38 12.54
C ALA A 102 -8.55 -0.40 12.19
N THR A 103 -9.40 0.15 11.32
CA THR A 103 -10.67 -0.46 10.93
C THR A 103 -10.72 -0.71 9.42
N THR A 104 -11.37 -1.81 9.03
CA THR A 104 -11.57 -2.18 7.62
C THR A 104 -12.78 -1.47 6.99
N GLY A 105 -13.57 -0.73 7.77
CA GLY A 105 -14.84 -0.14 7.33
C GLY A 105 -14.67 0.83 6.15
N ASP A 106 -13.68 1.70 6.23
CA ASP A 106 -13.38 2.70 5.20
C ASP A 106 -12.15 2.34 4.35
N GLY A 107 -11.40 1.34 4.79
CA GLY A 107 -10.26 0.81 4.04
C GLY A 107 -9.13 1.82 3.82
N LEU A 108 -8.42 1.66 2.70
CA LEU A 108 -7.35 2.56 2.26
C LEU A 108 -7.86 3.99 2.01
N GLU A 109 -9.14 4.14 1.74
CA GLU A 109 -9.77 5.44 1.46
C GLU A 109 -9.62 6.44 2.62
N LEU A 110 -9.50 5.97 3.87
CA LEU A 110 -9.23 6.86 5.02
C LEU A 110 -7.88 7.57 4.91
N ASP A 111 -6.90 6.90 4.33
CA ASP A 111 -5.53 7.40 4.22
C ASP A 111 -5.16 7.77 2.77
N ILE A 112 -6.17 7.98 1.90
CA ILE A 112 -5.96 8.13 0.44
C ILE A 112 -4.95 9.23 0.08
N ALA A 113 -4.85 10.30 0.87
CA ALA A 113 -3.90 11.38 0.63
C ALA A 113 -2.42 10.95 0.78
N LYS A 114 -2.17 9.76 1.35
CA LYS A 114 -0.82 9.18 1.53
C LYS A 114 -0.46 8.17 0.46
N TRP A 115 -1.36 7.99 -0.49
CA TRP A 115 -1.23 7.00 -1.55
C TRP A 115 -1.38 7.64 -2.92
N GLU A 116 -0.61 7.17 -3.88
CA GLU A 116 -0.81 7.43 -5.30
C GLU A 116 -1.21 6.15 -6.02
N VAL A 117 -2.01 6.28 -7.06
CA VAL A 117 -2.36 5.14 -7.92
C VAL A 117 -1.16 4.78 -8.79
N PHE A 118 -0.59 3.62 -8.57
CA PHE A 118 0.52 3.09 -9.36
C PHE A 118 0.04 2.35 -10.60
N ALA A 119 -0.95 1.45 -10.43
CA ALA A 119 -1.54 0.71 -11.55
C ALA A 119 -3.01 0.41 -11.28
N LYS A 120 -3.87 0.62 -12.29
CA LYS A 120 -5.30 0.32 -12.23
C LYS A 120 -5.60 -1.01 -12.93
N GLY A 121 -6.44 -1.81 -12.30
CA GLY A 121 -7.02 -3.02 -12.88
C GLY A 121 -8.53 -3.07 -12.60
N PHE A 122 -9.17 -4.15 -13.05
CA PHE A 122 -10.57 -4.46 -12.73
C PHE A 122 -10.62 -5.78 -11.97
N ASN A 123 -11.43 -5.83 -10.91
CA ASN A 123 -11.64 -7.03 -10.13
C ASN A 123 -13.07 -7.54 -10.35
N TRP A 124 -13.22 -8.66 -11.04
CA TRP A 124 -14.53 -9.24 -11.33
C TRP A 124 -15.07 -10.01 -10.12
N LEU A 125 -16.16 -9.55 -9.51
CA LEU A 125 -16.81 -10.12 -8.32
C LEU A 125 -18.11 -10.86 -8.63
N ASN A 126 -18.44 -11.11 -9.90
CA ASN A 126 -19.68 -11.73 -10.35
C ASN A 126 -20.92 -10.86 -10.11
N ALA A 127 -21.98 -11.40 -9.48
CA ALA A 127 -23.18 -10.65 -9.21
C ALA A 127 -23.00 -9.69 -8.03
N TRP A 128 -23.65 -8.54 -8.11
CA TRP A 128 -23.78 -7.65 -6.95
C TRP A 128 -24.49 -8.36 -5.80
N THR A 129 -24.03 -8.12 -4.57
CA THR A 129 -24.60 -8.71 -3.35
C THR A 129 -24.75 -7.65 -2.25
N ILE A 130 -25.72 -7.87 -1.36
CA ILE A 130 -25.96 -7.03 -0.18
C ILE A 130 -24.83 -7.18 0.86
N ASN A 131 -24.70 -6.22 1.78
CA ASN A 131 -23.75 -6.22 2.89
C ASN A 131 -22.31 -6.55 2.48
N THR A 132 -21.94 -6.21 1.25
CA THR A 132 -20.63 -6.52 0.70
C THR A 132 -19.80 -5.25 0.60
N ARG A 133 -18.55 -5.32 1.10
CA ARG A 133 -17.60 -4.23 0.95
C ARG A 133 -17.04 -4.23 -0.47
N TYR A 134 -17.41 -3.22 -1.24
CA TYR A 134 -16.87 -2.96 -2.58
C TYR A 134 -15.77 -1.90 -2.52
N LYS A 135 -14.72 -2.12 -3.29
CA LYS A 135 -13.55 -1.25 -3.41
C LYS A 135 -13.53 -0.57 -4.79
N PRO A 136 -12.84 0.53 -4.96
CA PRO A 136 -12.66 1.12 -6.28
C PRO A 136 -12.15 0.11 -7.31
N ASN A 137 -12.71 0.13 -8.51
CA ASN A 137 -12.49 -0.79 -9.64
C ASN A 137 -12.97 -2.25 -9.44
N ASP A 138 -13.69 -2.56 -8.36
CA ASP A 138 -14.47 -3.79 -8.31
C ASP A 138 -15.59 -3.71 -9.36
N THR A 139 -15.77 -4.80 -10.10
CA THR A 139 -16.73 -4.88 -11.19
C THR A 139 -17.77 -5.97 -10.90
N VAL A 140 -19.03 -5.65 -11.06
CA VAL A 140 -20.14 -6.55 -10.77
C VAL A 140 -21.14 -6.57 -11.93
N ARG A 141 -21.92 -7.65 -12.00
CA ARG A 141 -23.12 -7.73 -12.81
C ARG A 141 -24.35 -7.46 -11.96
N TYR A 142 -25.23 -6.60 -12.44
CA TYR A 142 -26.52 -6.34 -11.83
C TYR A 142 -27.58 -6.04 -12.91
N GLY A 143 -28.71 -6.74 -12.89
CA GLY A 143 -29.77 -6.58 -13.87
C GLY A 143 -29.31 -6.75 -15.33
N GLY A 144 -28.42 -7.72 -15.59
CA GLY A 144 -27.86 -7.96 -16.94
C GLY A 144 -26.86 -6.91 -17.42
N GLN A 145 -26.50 -5.95 -16.59
CA GLN A 145 -25.54 -4.88 -16.88
C GLN A 145 -24.28 -5.01 -16.05
N LEU A 146 -23.17 -4.42 -16.53
CA LEU A 146 -21.90 -4.39 -15.83
C LEU A 146 -21.67 -3.01 -15.22
N TYR A 147 -21.28 -3.00 -13.97
CA TYR A 147 -20.96 -1.79 -13.22
C TYR A 147 -19.56 -1.90 -12.62
N VAL A 148 -18.86 -0.77 -12.53
CA VAL A 148 -17.60 -0.63 -11.82
C VAL A 148 -17.79 0.28 -10.60
N CYS A 149 -17.30 -0.16 -9.45
CA CYS A 149 -17.30 0.65 -8.24
C CYS A 149 -16.31 1.82 -8.40
N ILE A 150 -16.79 3.05 -8.26
CA ILE A 150 -15.94 4.25 -8.33
C ILE A 150 -15.63 4.83 -6.95
N THR A 151 -16.45 4.50 -5.94
CA THR A 151 -16.24 4.92 -4.55
C THR A 151 -16.41 3.73 -3.63
N GLY A 152 -15.38 3.43 -2.84
CA GLY A 152 -15.42 2.32 -1.89
C GLY A 152 -16.54 2.47 -0.87
N HIS A 153 -17.35 1.41 -0.70
CA HIS A 153 -18.50 1.41 0.22
C HIS A 153 -18.94 -0.01 0.59
N THR A 154 -19.76 -0.11 1.60
CA THR A 154 -20.53 -1.34 1.86
C THR A 154 -21.92 -1.18 1.26
N SER A 155 -22.34 -2.16 0.43
CA SER A 155 -23.65 -2.15 -0.20
C SER A 155 -24.79 -2.24 0.83
N ALA A 156 -25.99 -1.87 0.39
CA ALA A 156 -27.18 -1.89 1.22
C ALA A 156 -27.40 -3.23 1.94
N ALA A 157 -28.02 -3.18 3.12
CA ALA A 157 -28.31 -4.35 3.94
C ALA A 157 -29.50 -5.18 3.40
N THR A 158 -30.26 -4.63 2.46
CA THR A 158 -31.41 -5.28 1.84
C THR A 158 -31.34 -5.14 0.32
N ASP A 159 -31.85 -6.12 -0.40
CA ASP A 159 -31.96 -6.13 -1.87
C ASP A 159 -33.23 -5.44 -2.40
N ALA A 160 -34.03 -4.87 -1.51
CA ALA A 160 -35.30 -4.21 -1.91
C ALA A 160 -35.10 -3.03 -2.90
N LEU A 161 -33.95 -2.32 -2.78
CA LEU A 161 -33.58 -1.24 -3.69
C LEU A 161 -32.36 -1.59 -4.56
N GLY A 162 -31.71 -2.73 -4.29
CA GLY A 162 -30.57 -3.20 -5.06
C GLY A 162 -29.40 -2.22 -5.13
N LEU A 163 -28.68 -2.26 -6.26
CA LEU A 163 -27.57 -1.37 -6.56
C LEU A 163 -28.01 0.09 -6.69
N GLU A 164 -29.29 0.31 -7.03
CA GLU A 164 -29.88 1.64 -7.19
C GLU A 164 -29.77 2.49 -5.92
N ASN A 165 -29.76 1.84 -4.75
CA ASN A 165 -29.60 2.53 -3.47
C ASN A 165 -28.22 3.20 -3.33
N ASP A 166 -27.22 2.67 -4.00
CA ASP A 166 -25.84 3.15 -3.98
C ASP A 166 -25.36 3.64 -5.35
N GLN A 167 -26.29 3.96 -6.25
CA GLN A 167 -25.99 4.24 -7.67
C GLN A 167 -24.88 5.28 -7.88
N ALA A 168 -24.81 6.31 -7.04
CA ALA A 168 -23.77 7.34 -7.14
C ALA A 168 -22.34 6.81 -6.92
N LYS A 169 -22.19 5.59 -6.39
CA LYS A 169 -20.90 4.92 -6.14
C LYS A 169 -20.50 3.96 -7.24
N TRP A 170 -21.35 3.82 -8.23
CA TRP A 170 -21.17 2.93 -9.35
C TRP A 170 -21.14 3.68 -10.68
N GLN A 171 -20.28 3.26 -11.56
CA GLN A 171 -20.26 3.69 -12.94
C GLN A 171 -20.73 2.54 -13.82
N TYR A 172 -21.67 2.81 -14.71
CA TYR A 172 -22.08 1.88 -15.74
C TYR A 172 -20.92 1.62 -16.70
N LEU A 173 -20.58 0.35 -16.91
CA LEU A 173 -19.45 -0.06 -17.75
C LEU A 173 -19.92 -0.56 -19.11
N HIS A 174 -20.88 -1.49 -19.13
CA HIS A 174 -21.34 -2.09 -20.36
C HIS A 174 -22.72 -2.75 -20.20
N LYS A 175 -23.54 -2.68 -21.27
CA LYS A 175 -24.81 -3.41 -21.34
C LYS A 175 -24.53 -4.88 -21.69
N GLY A 176 -24.71 -5.76 -20.71
CA GLY A 176 -24.67 -7.20 -20.90
C GLY A 176 -25.91 -7.73 -21.62
N ILE A 177 -25.88 -8.98 -22.00
CA ILE A 177 -27.03 -9.76 -22.44
C ILE A 177 -27.42 -10.68 -21.30
N GLU A 178 -28.63 -10.56 -20.79
CA GLU A 178 -29.16 -11.47 -19.78
C GLU A 178 -29.95 -12.58 -20.47
N TYR A 179 -29.54 -13.82 -20.30
CA TYR A 179 -30.32 -14.95 -20.76
C TYR A 179 -31.35 -15.31 -19.67
N LEU A 180 -32.63 -15.05 -19.98
CA LEU A 180 -33.72 -15.28 -19.04
C LEU A 180 -34.32 -16.69 -19.10
N GLY A 181 -33.69 -17.62 -19.85
CA GLY A 181 -34.17 -18.98 -20.03
C GLY A 181 -35.08 -19.13 -21.26
N ALA A 182 -35.72 -20.29 -21.39
CA ALA A 182 -36.71 -20.53 -22.41
C ALA A 182 -38.07 -19.90 -22.01
N TRP A 183 -38.79 -19.45 -23.01
CA TRP A 183 -40.17 -18.95 -22.89
C TRP A 183 -41.08 -20.03 -22.32
#